data_ca3cc424379778ec68878ff43fb6af18
#
_entry.id   ca3cc424379778ec68878ff43fb6af18
#
_cell.length_a   1.000
_cell.length_b   1.000
_cell.length_c   1.000
_cell.angle_alpha   90.00
_cell.angle_beta   90.00
_cell.angle_gamma   90.00
#
_symmetry.space_group_name_H-M   'P 1'
#
loop_
_entity.id
_entity.type
_entity.pdbx_description
1 polymer ?
#
loop_
_entity_poly.entity_id
_entity_poly.type
_entity_poly.pdbx_seq_one_letter_code
_entity_poly.pdbx_strand_id
1 'polypeptide(L)'
;MSAAVPYRRVVVDAPEQLRIETATLPAEVPAGHARLRPTAIGVCGSDLHVLGGHHPFVSYPVHPGHEVVGEVVAVGDGVDPSWVGRAVALEPSLACGNCRTCRRGKYHLCEDLRVMGFQAPGAMAELADAPLDRLHPLPDGMPAEHGALVEPLAVATHALRLAGDVRGADVVVLGAGTIGLTCAVVAREDGANVLVVDTDAARRQVAAERFGFQVASSVGEQAFDVALECVGNEAALRSAIAAVVKAGTVMVIGVHGHDPAIQAGWVQDRELRLQGTLMYQTEDVQRAIELLAGGRVDAGAWIDARLPLAEAQRGYDLARAGGATLKVLLVP
;
A
#
# COMPACT_ATOMS: atom_id res chain seq x y z
N MET A 1 -31.77 7.81 23.13
CA MET A 1 -30.66 8.30 22.28
C MET A 1 -29.40 7.60 22.76
N SER A 2 -28.86 6.69 21.96
CA SER A 2 -27.61 5.99 22.27
C SER A 2 -26.45 6.99 22.38
N ALA A 3 -25.62 6.89 23.43
CA ALA A 3 -24.55 7.86 23.67
C ALA A 3 -23.48 7.77 22.59
N ALA A 4 -23.09 8.92 22.01
CA ALA A 4 -22.00 8.98 21.06
C ALA A 4 -20.67 8.55 21.71
N VAL A 5 -19.83 7.82 20.97
CA VAL A 5 -18.52 7.32 21.46
C VAL A 5 -17.43 8.29 21.03
N PRO A 6 -16.77 8.99 21.97
CA PRO A 6 -15.66 9.88 21.65
C PRO A 6 -14.41 9.06 21.31
N TYR A 7 -13.60 9.58 20.36
CA TYR A 7 -12.33 8.98 19.97
C TYR A 7 -11.40 10.03 19.34
N ARG A 8 -10.11 9.80 19.39
CA ARG A 8 -9.13 10.69 18.76
C ARG A 8 -8.78 10.18 17.35
N ARG A 9 -8.57 11.12 16.43
CA ARG A 9 -8.13 10.83 15.06
C ARG A 9 -7.17 11.90 14.54
N VAL A 10 -6.36 11.52 13.57
CA VAL A 10 -5.52 12.43 12.79
C VAL A 10 -6.34 13.09 11.70
N VAL A 11 -6.10 14.38 11.48
CA VAL A 11 -6.72 15.17 10.39
C VAL A 11 -5.63 15.99 9.72
N VAL A 12 -5.68 16.04 8.39
CA VAL A 12 -4.92 17.00 7.59
C VAL A 12 -5.91 18.04 7.06
N ASP A 13 -5.93 19.24 7.66
CA ASP A 13 -6.89 20.30 7.33
C ASP A 13 -6.56 21.00 6.01
N ALA A 14 -5.27 21.12 5.72
CA ALA A 14 -4.70 21.73 4.52
C ALA A 14 -3.24 21.23 4.37
N PRO A 15 -2.55 21.54 3.26
CA PRO A 15 -1.13 21.23 3.13
C PRO A 15 -0.32 21.72 4.33
N GLU A 16 0.54 20.84 4.86
CA GLU A 16 1.40 21.05 6.04
C GLU A 16 0.63 21.35 7.36
N GLN A 17 -0.68 21.06 7.42
CA GLN A 17 -1.50 21.29 8.59
C GLN A 17 -2.11 19.98 9.11
N LEU A 18 -1.30 19.20 9.83
CA LEU A 18 -1.72 18.00 10.51
C LEU A 18 -2.05 18.30 11.97
N ARG A 19 -3.16 17.79 12.45
CA ARG A 19 -3.56 17.87 13.87
C ARG A 19 -4.24 16.58 14.33
N ILE A 20 -4.41 16.47 15.63
CA ILE A 20 -5.24 15.42 16.24
C ILE A 20 -6.47 16.10 16.81
N GLU A 21 -7.64 15.52 16.56
CA GLU A 21 -8.89 16.00 17.12
C GLU A 21 -9.64 14.90 17.85
N THR A 22 -10.52 15.30 18.74
CA THR A 22 -11.54 14.42 19.31
C THR A 22 -12.78 14.52 18.46
N ALA A 23 -13.21 13.38 17.90
CA ALA A 23 -14.44 13.21 17.14
C ALA A 23 -15.40 12.26 17.88
N THR A 24 -16.58 12.04 17.35
CA THR A 24 -17.56 11.09 17.90
C THR A 24 -18.09 10.18 16.83
N LEU A 25 -18.26 8.89 17.16
CA LEU A 25 -19.02 7.92 16.37
C LEU A 25 -20.40 7.70 17.02
N PRO A 26 -21.43 7.36 16.24
CA PRO A 26 -22.67 6.85 16.82
C PRO A 26 -22.38 5.64 17.70
N ALA A 27 -23.13 5.44 18.78
CA ALA A 27 -22.93 4.23 19.59
C ALA A 27 -23.25 2.96 18.79
N GLU A 28 -24.26 3.02 17.93
CA GLU A 28 -24.62 1.94 17.01
C GLU A 28 -23.69 1.91 15.81
N VAL A 29 -23.21 0.73 15.46
CA VAL A 29 -22.42 0.49 14.24
C VAL A 29 -23.39 0.41 13.05
N PRO A 30 -23.10 1.03 11.91
CA PRO A 30 -23.96 0.92 10.73
C PRO A 30 -24.18 -0.54 10.29
N ALA A 31 -25.37 -0.84 9.77
CA ALA A 31 -25.70 -2.17 9.24
C ALA A 31 -24.63 -2.64 8.22
N GLY A 32 -24.23 -3.90 8.30
CA GLY A 32 -23.21 -4.48 7.42
C GLY A 32 -21.77 -4.00 7.68
N HIS A 33 -21.53 -3.20 8.73
CA HIS A 33 -20.21 -2.70 9.12
C HIS A 33 -19.73 -3.33 10.42
N ALA A 34 -18.42 -3.22 10.64
CA ALA A 34 -17.81 -3.48 11.94
C ALA A 34 -17.04 -2.24 12.41
N ARG A 35 -17.00 -2.08 13.73
CA ARG A 35 -16.17 -1.06 14.40
C ARG A 35 -14.83 -1.67 14.75
N LEU A 36 -13.78 -1.03 14.28
CA LEU A 36 -12.39 -1.39 14.54
C LEU A 36 -11.82 -0.53 15.66
N ARG A 37 -10.99 -1.16 16.49
CA ARG A 37 -9.97 -0.52 17.28
C ARG A 37 -8.63 -0.78 16.56
N PRO A 38 -8.08 0.17 15.81
CA PRO A 38 -6.76 0.01 15.21
C PRO A 38 -5.71 -0.30 16.28
N THR A 39 -4.81 -1.22 15.97
CA THR A 39 -3.68 -1.61 16.86
C THR A 39 -2.35 -1.21 16.26
N ALA A 40 -2.26 -1.08 14.94
CA ALA A 40 -1.14 -0.47 14.25
C ALA A 40 -1.62 0.15 12.92
N ILE A 41 -1.05 1.29 12.57
CA ILE A 41 -1.40 2.08 11.40
C ILE A 41 -0.11 2.50 10.72
N GLY A 42 0.11 2.05 9.48
CA GLY A 42 1.27 2.44 8.68
C GLY A 42 1.14 3.87 8.17
N VAL A 43 2.24 4.61 8.21
CA VAL A 43 2.39 5.88 7.48
C VAL A 43 2.92 5.56 6.09
N CYS A 44 2.14 5.90 5.06
CA CYS A 44 2.45 5.65 3.66
C CYS A 44 3.07 6.87 2.98
N GLY A 45 3.79 6.65 1.88
CA GLY A 45 4.25 7.74 1.01
C GLY A 45 3.11 8.59 0.46
N SER A 46 1.93 7.99 0.21
CA SER A 46 0.74 8.72 -0.23
C SER A 46 0.16 9.65 0.83
N ASP A 47 0.28 9.31 2.13
CA ASP A 47 -0.06 10.22 3.23
C ASP A 47 0.86 11.45 3.24
N LEU A 48 2.15 11.27 2.87
CA LEU A 48 3.09 12.39 2.73
C LEU A 48 2.73 13.28 1.54
N HIS A 49 2.22 12.70 0.44
CA HIS A 49 1.69 13.47 -0.70
C HIS A 49 0.44 14.26 -0.31
N VAL A 50 -0.44 13.70 0.52
CA VAL A 50 -1.58 14.42 1.09
C VAL A 50 -1.08 15.58 1.94
N LEU A 51 -0.18 15.32 2.91
CA LEU A 51 0.33 16.38 3.77
C LEU A 51 1.06 17.47 2.98
N GLY A 52 1.81 17.11 1.94
CA GLY A 52 2.53 18.06 1.07
C GLY A 52 1.67 18.79 0.04
N GLY A 53 0.36 18.50 -0.07
CA GLY A 53 -0.53 19.13 -1.05
C GLY A 53 -0.37 18.61 -2.48
N HIS A 54 0.25 17.44 -2.67
CA HIS A 54 0.59 16.89 -3.99
C HIS A 54 -0.27 15.68 -4.39
N HIS A 55 -1.18 15.23 -3.53
CA HIS A 55 -2.05 14.10 -3.85
C HIS A 55 -3.16 14.53 -4.82
N PRO A 56 -3.26 13.95 -6.04
CA PRO A 56 -4.11 14.49 -7.10
C PRO A 56 -5.61 14.27 -6.90
N PHE A 57 -6.00 13.38 -5.97
CA PHE A 57 -7.39 12.90 -5.84
C PHE A 57 -8.03 13.21 -4.49
N VAL A 58 -7.51 14.15 -3.71
CA VAL A 58 -8.08 14.49 -2.40
C VAL A 58 -8.59 15.92 -2.35
N SER A 59 -9.56 16.15 -1.46
CA SER A 59 -10.02 17.47 -1.04
C SER A 59 -9.94 17.56 0.47
N TYR A 60 -9.39 18.66 0.99
CA TYR A 60 -9.24 18.86 2.42
C TYR A 60 -10.56 19.26 3.11
N PRO A 61 -10.76 18.91 4.38
CA PRO A 61 -9.88 18.13 5.23
C PRO A 61 -9.84 16.64 4.85
N VAL A 62 -8.67 16.00 5.03
CA VAL A 62 -8.48 14.55 4.84
C VAL A 62 -8.34 13.87 6.20
N HIS A 63 -8.98 12.73 6.36
CA HIS A 63 -8.82 11.84 7.51
C HIS A 63 -8.01 10.62 7.06
N PRO A 64 -6.68 10.57 7.31
CA PRO A 64 -5.80 9.53 6.75
C PRO A 64 -5.98 8.17 7.43
N GLY A 65 -5.20 7.18 6.95
CA GLY A 65 -5.12 5.82 7.49
C GLY A 65 -5.79 4.79 6.61
N HIS A 66 -4.98 4.17 5.76
CA HIS A 66 -5.37 3.10 4.82
C HIS A 66 -4.56 1.82 5.01
N GLU A 67 -3.37 1.87 5.60
CA GLU A 67 -2.55 0.72 5.99
C GLU A 67 -2.84 0.36 7.46
N VAL A 68 -3.90 -0.39 7.72
CA VAL A 68 -4.44 -0.54 9.09
C VAL A 68 -4.69 -1.99 9.44
N VAL A 69 -4.25 -2.35 10.63
CA VAL A 69 -4.65 -3.56 11.33
C VAL A 69 -5.33 -3.17 12.65
N GLY A 70 -6.34 -3.91 13.03
CA GLY A 70 -7.07 -3.65 14.28
C GLY A 70 -7.88 -4.84 14.74
N GLU A 71 -8.51 -4.67 15.89
CA GLU A 71 -9.46 -5.62 16.46
C GLU A 71 -10.89 -5.15 16.21
N VAL A 72 -11.77 -6.06 15.81
CA VAL A 72 -13.20 -5.79 15.73
C VAL A 72 -13.77 -5.69 17.14
N VAL A 73 -14.30 -4.53 17.53
CA VAL A 73 -14.83 -4.30 18.90
C VAL A 73 -16.36 -4.25 18.95
N ALA A 74 -17.02 -4.04 17.84
CA ALA A 74 -18.47 -4.08 17.71
C ALA A 74 -18.87 -4.34 16.26
N VAL A 75 -20.08 -4.82 16.05
CA VAL A 75 -20.64 -5.09 14.71
C VAL A 75 -22.04 -4.49 14.60
N GLY A 76 -22.40 -4.09 13.38
CA GLY A 76 -23.72 -3.58 13.05
C GLY A 76 -24.72 -4.69 12.71
N ASP A 77 -25.96 -4.29 12.49
CA ASP A 77 -27.02 -5.20 12.09
C ASP A 77 -26.64 -6.00 10.84
N GLY A 78 -27.00 -7.29 10.83
CA GLY A 78 -26.72 -8.22 9.74
C GLY A 78 -25.31 -8.80 9.72
N VAL A 79 -24.45 -8.44 10.68
CA VAL A 79 -23.10 -9.01 10.84
C VAL A 79 -23.09 -10.05 11.95
N ASP A 80 -22.43 -11.20 11.70
CA ASP A 80 -22.25 -12.24 12.70
C ASP A 80 -21.44 -11.72 13.91
N PRO A 81 -21.96 -11.79 15.15
CA PRO A 81 -21.26 -11.36 16.35
C PRO A 81 -19.91 -12.07 16.59
N SER A 82 -19.66 -13.22 15.98
CA SER A 82 -18.38 -13.94 16.07
C SER A 82 -17.20 -13.18 15.47
N TRP A 83 -17.43 -12.06 14.78
CA TRP A 83 -16.39 -11.17 14.33
C TRP A 83 -15.76 -10.35 15.46
N VAL A 84 -16.47 -10.11 16.55
CA VAL A 84 -15.94 -9.37 17.70
C VAL A 84 -14.76 -10.13 18.32
N GLY A 85 -13.67 -9.42 18.55
CA GLY A 85 -12.40 -9.95 19.05
C GLY A 85 -11.44 -10.44 17.95
N ARG A 86 -11.86 -10.49 16.68
CA ARG A 86 -10.97 -10.88 15.59
C ARG A 86 -10.00 -9.77 15.25
N ALA A 87 -8.72 -10.14 15.05
CA ALA A 87 -7.73 -9.28 14.41
C ALA A 87 -7.98 -9.25 12.89
N VAL A 88 -8.00 -8.06 12.30
CA VAL A 88 -8.29 -7.87 10.88
C VAL A 88 -7.36 -6.84 10.24
N ALA A 89 -7.03 -7.04 8.96
CA ALA A 89 -6.43 -6.02 8.11
C ALA A 89 -7.53 -5.31 7.31
N LEU A 90 -7.39 -4.00 7.11
CA LEU A 90 -8.32 -3.17 6.34
C LEU A 90 -7.93 -3.19 4.85
N GLU A 91 -8.89 -3.48 3.98
CA GLU A 91 -8.86 -3.15 2.55
C GLU A 91 -9.60 -1.82 2.35
N PRO A 92 -8.91 -0.71 2.05
CA PRO A 92 -9.52 0.62 2.11
C PRO A 92 -10.42 0.97 0.91
N SER A 93 -10.53 0.08 -0.09
CA SER A 93 -11.28 0.32 -1.33
C SER A 93 -12.79 0.28 -1.14
N LEU A 94 -13.48 1.39 -1.42
CA LEU A 94 -14.93 1.51 -1.40
C LEU A 94 -15.45 1.67 -2.82
N ALA A 95 -15.91 0.59 -3.42
CA ALA A 95 -16.41 0.57 -4.79
C ALA A 95 -17.94 0.73 -4.84
N CYS A 96 -18.48 1.31 -5.91
CA CYS A 96 -19.94 1.50 -6.07
C CYS A 96 -20.71 0.19 -6.34
N GLY A 97 -20.04 -0.91 -6.72
CA GLY A 97 -20.62 -2.22 -7.00
C GLY A 97 -21.41 -2.33 -8.32
N ASN A 98 -21.76 -1.22 -8.99
CA ASN A 98 -22.69 -1.23 -10.11
C ASN A 98 -22.19 -0.60 -11.43
N CYS A 99 -20.99 0.02 -11.46
CA CYS A 99 -20.41 0.53 -12.71
C CYS A 99 -19.89 -0.61 -13.61
N ARG A 100 -19.43 -0.26 -14.82
CA ARG A 100 -18.96 -1.23 -15.81
C ARG A 100 -17.81 -2.08 -15.28
N THR A 101 -16.83 -1.48 -14.60
CA THR A 101 -15.66 -2.18 -14.05
C THR A 101 -16.03 -3.07 -12.87
N CYS A 102 -16.90 -2.60 -11.96
CA CYS A 102 -17.39 -3.40 -10.85
C CYS A 102 -18.13 -4.65 -11.33
N ARG A 103 -19.05 -4.52 -12.31
CA ARG A 103 -19.79 -5.67 -12.89
C ARG A 103 -18.89 -6.69 -13.59
N ARG A 104 -17.65 -6.32 -13.93
CA ARG A 104 -16.63 -7.20 -14.50
C ARG A 104 -15.70 -7.81 -13.45
N GLY A 105 -16.02 -7.64 -12.15
CA GLY A 105 -15.18 -8.12 -11.06
C GLY A 105 -13.91 -7.28 -10.81
N LYS A 106 -13.76 -6.14 -11.51
CA LYS A 106 -12.61 -5.23 -11.34
C LYS A 106 -13.00 -4.03 -10.49
N TYR A 107 -13.47 -4.28 -9.27
CA TYR A 107 -13.98 -3.24 -8.38
C TYR A 107 -12.91 -2.23 -7.95
N HIS A 108 -11.63 -2.64 -7.88
CA HIS A 108 -10.48 -1.77 -7.62
C HIS A 108 -10.29 -0.67 -8.69
N LEU A 109 -10.89 -0.85 -9.88
CA LEU A 109 -10.96 0.13 -10.97
C LEU A 109 -12.34 0.77 -11.08
N CYS A 110 -13.09 0.87 -9.98
CA CYS A 110 -14.40 1.48 -9.95
C CYS A 110 -14.36 2.91 -10.48
N GLU A 111 -15.34 3.27 -11.33
CA GLU A 111 -15.46 4.63 -11.89
C GLU A 111 -15.71 5.69 -10.81
N ASP A 112 -16.29 5.27 -9.67
CA ASP A 112 -16.54 6.08 -8.47
C ASP A 112 -15.81 5.47 -7.27
N LEU A 113 -14.52 5.15 -7.46
CA LEU A 113 -13.70 4.58 -6.40
C LEU A 113 -13.45 5.62 -5.32
N ARG A 114 -13.78 5.26 -4.09
CA ARG A 114 -13.39 6.00 -2.90
C ARG A 114 -12.46 5.14 -2.06
N VAL A 115 -11.44 5.73 -1.51
CA VAL A 115 -10.45 5.03 -0.66
C VAL A 115 -10.52 5.63 0.73
N MET A 116 -10.67 4.77 1.74
CA MET A 116 -10.56 5.18 3.15
C MET A 116 -9.16 5.73 3.40
N GLY A 117 -9.08 6.91 3.98
CA GLY A 117 -7.82 7.65 4.13
C GLY A 117 -7.60 8.75 3.11
N PHE A 118 -8.43 8.80 2.05
CA PHE A 118 -8.36 9.78 0.97
C PHE A 118 -9.72 10.43 0.70
N GLN A 119 -10.58 9.82 -0.11
CA GLN A 119 -11.92 10.34 -0.44
C GLN A 119 -12.97 9.97 0.62
N ALA A 120 -12.67 9.00 1.48
CA ALA A 120 -13.50 8.62 2.61
C ALA A 120 -12.66 8.68 3.90
N PRO A 121 -13.31 8.86 5.08
CA PRO A 121 -12.58 8.82 6.33
C PRO A 121 -11.77 7.54 6.49
N GLY A 122 -10.49 7.68 6.82
CA GLY A 122 -9.60 6.58 7.12
C GLY A 122 -9.59 6.19 8.59
N ALA A 123 -8.70 5.29 8.93
CA ALA A 123 -8.61 4.70 10.26
C ALA A 123 -7.30 5.05 11.01
N MET A 124 -6.69 6.22 10.71
CA MET A 124 -5.60 6.77 11.55
C MET A 124 -6.21 7.41 12.79
N ALA A 125 -6.78 6.54 13.65
CA ALA A 125 -7.67 6.91 14.74
C ALA A 125 -7.71 5.81 15.82
N GLU A 126 -8.32 6.11 16.97
CA GLU A 126 -8.58 5.12 18.03
C GLU A 126 -9.75 4.18 17.70
N LEU A 127 -10.69 4.66 16.88
CA LEU A 127 -11.84 3.88 16.38
C LEU A 127 -12.14 4.24 14.93
N ALA A 128 -12.61 3.25 14.17
CA ALA A 128 -13.10 3.46 12.81
C ALA A 128 -14.21 2.45 12.48
N ASP A 129 -15.21 2.87 11.72
CA ASP A 129 -16.21 1.95 11.17
C ASP A 129 -15.87 1.64 9.72
N ALA A 130 -15.90 0.35 9.34
CA ALA A 130 -15.62 -0.10 7.98
C ALA A 130 -16.64 -1.15 7.52
N PRO A 131 -16.97 -1.22 6.22
CA PRO A 131 -17.77 -2.31 5.68
C PRO A 131 -17.11 -3.67 5.98
N LEU A 132 -17.91 -4.64 6.37
CA LEU A 132 -17.39 -5.96 6.77
C LEU A 132 -16.62 -6.65 5.64
N ASP A 133 -17.07 -6.51 4.40
CA ASP A 133 -16.44 -7.09 3.21
C ASP A 133 -15.09 -6.46 2.84
N ARG A 134 -14.70 -5.41 3.56
CA ARG A 134 -13.37 -4.76 3.47
C ARG A 134 -12.44 -5.15 4.62
N LEU A 135 -12.84 -6.08 5.46
CA LEU A 135 -12.07 -6.55 6.61
C LEU A 135 -11.62 -8.00 6.38
N HIS A 136 -10.31 -8.21 6.42
CA HIS A 136 -9.70 -9.52 6.21
C HIS A 136 -9.15 -10.06 7.52
N PRO A 137 -9.72 -11.18 8.05
CA PRO A 137 -9.23 -11.78 9.27
C PRO A 137 -7.76 -12.19 9.15
N LEU A 138 -6.98 -11.89 10.17
CA LEU A 138 -5.61 -12.38 10.28
C LEU A 138 -5.61 -13.75 10.96
N PRO A 139 -4.73 -14.67 10.55
CA PRO A 139 -4.56 -15.96 11.19
C PRO A 139 -4.10 -15.82 12.65
N ASP A 140 -4.57 -16.75 13.50
CA ASP A 140 -4.15 -16.83 14.89
C ASP A 140 -2.63 -16.98 15.01
N GLY A 141 -2.05 -16.26 15.96
CA GLY A 141 -0.60 -16.28 16.23
C GLY A 141 0.22 -15.35 15.34
N MET A 142 -0.35 -14.71 14.33
CA MET A 142 0.34 -13.67 13.58
C MET A 142 0.44 -12.40 14.46
N PRO A 143 1.64 -11.80 14.65
CA PRO A 143 1.75 -10.52 15.35
C PRO A 143 0.88 -9.46 14.70
N ALA A 144 -0.01 -8.82 15.49
CA ALA A 144 -1.00 -7.90 14.94
C ALA A 144 -0.36 -6.77 14.10
N GLU A 145 0.78 -6.22 14.56
CA GLU A 145 1.49 -5.16 13.85
C GLU A 145 1.99 -5.55 12.45
N HIS A 146 2.21 -6.86 12.20
CA HIS A 146 2.58 -7.35 10.87
C HIS A 146 1.44 -7.15 9.87
N GLY A 147 0.19 -7.10 10.35
CA GLY A 147 -0.99 -6.84 9.53
C GLY A 147 -1.00 -5.45 8.88
N ALA A 148 -0.26 -4.47 9.41
CA ALA A 148 -0.11 -3.16 8.78
C ALA A 148 0.65 -3.22 7.44
N LEU A 149 1.38 -4.33 7.15
CA LEU A 149 2.03 -4.56 5.87
C LEU A 149 1.17 -5.32 4.86
N VAL A 150 -0.02 -5.77 5.24
CA VAL A 150 -0.92 -6.46 4.31
C VAL A 150 -1.27 -5.57 3.13
N GLU A 151 -1.58 -4.29 3.39
CA GLU A 151 -1.94 -3.34 2.34
C GLU A 151 -0.80 -3.12 1.32
N PRO A 152 0.41 -2.69 1.70
CA PRO A 152 1.49 -2.49 0.73
C PRO A 152 1.96 -3.80 0.06
N LEU A 153 1.84 -4.95 0.71
CA LEU A 153 2.06 -6.24 0.08
C LEU A 153 0.98 -6.59 -0.93
N ALA A 154 -0.30 -6.23 -0.68
CA ALA A 154 -1.37 -6.43 -1.64
C ALA A 154 -1.14 -5.63 -2.93
N VAL A 155 -0.58 -4.42 -2.86
CA VAL A 155 -0.13 -3.66 -4.04
C VAL A 155 0.92 -4.45 -4.82
N ALA A 156 1.91 -5.02 -4.14
CA ALA A 156 2.97 -5.81 -4.77
C ALA A 156 2.44 -7.11 -5.39
N THR A 157 1.60 -7.86 -4.67
CA THR A 157 1.00 -9.11 -5.18
C THR A 157 0.13 -8.84 -6.40
N HIS A 158 -0.62 -7.73 -6.41
CA HIS A 158 -1.40 -7.30 -7.58
C HIS A 158 -0.51 -6.99 -8.77
N ALA A 159 0.56 -6.21 -8.57
CA ALA A 159 1.49 -5.86 -9.64
C ALA A 159 2.13 -7.12 -10.25
N LEU A 160 2.61 -8.06 -9.42
CA LEU A 160 3.21 -9.31 -9.89
C LEU A 160 2.19 -10.22 -10.58
N ARG A 161 0.96 -10.31 -10.08
CA ARG A 161 -0.11 -11.05 -10.76
C ARG A 161 -0.41 -10.49 -12.15
N LEU A 162 -0.39 -9.16 -12.31
CA LEU A 162 -0.56 -8.51 -13.61
C LEU A 162 0.68 -8.67 -14.51
N ALA A 163 1.89 -8.76 -13.96
CA ALA A 163 3.10 -9.04 -14.72
C ALA A 163 3.04 -10.43 -15.39
N GLY A 164 2.44 -11.41 -14.73
CA GLY A 164 2.33 -12.80 -15.19
C GLY A 164 3.31 -13.73 -14.47
N ASP A 165 3.63 -14.87 -15.08
CA ASP A 165 4.60 -15.81 -14.50
C ASP A 165 6.02 -15.24 -14.61
N VAL A 166 6.65 -15.00 -13.46
CA VAL A 166 8.02 -14.47 -13.36
C VAL A 166 9.02 -15.53 -12.90
N ARG A 167 8.64 -16.79 -12.83
CA ARG A 167 9.52 -17.88 -12.37
C ARG A 167 10.72 -18.07 -13.31
N GLY A 168 11.91 -17.90 -12.75
CA GLY A 168 13.18 -17.95 -13.51
C GLY A 168 13.45 -16.71 -14.35
N ALA A 169 12.55 -15.72 -14.37
CA ALA A 169 12.74 -14.48 -15.10
C ALA A 169 13.75 -13.56 -14.39
N ASP A 170 14.46 -12.76 -15.15
CA ASP A 170 15.28 -11.66 -14.65
C ASP A 170 14.40 -10.42 -14.48
N VAL A 171 14.24 -10.00 -13.22
CA VAL A 171 13.37 -8.88 -12.83
C VAL A 171 14.20 -7.74 -12.25
N VAL A 172 13.98 -6.53 -12.75
CA VAL A 172 14.55 -5.33 -12.14
C VAL A 172 13.46 -4.51 -11.45
N VAL A 173 13.76 -4.08 -10.21
CA VAL A 173 12.90 -3.16 -9.45
C VAL A 173 13.59 -1.80 -9.39
N LEU A 174 12.94 -0.78 -9.91
CA LEU A 174 13.41 0.60 -9.84
C LEU A 174 12.73 1.30 -8.66
N GLY A 175 13.54 1.69 -7.68
CA GLY A 175 13.12 2.25 -6.40
C GLY A 175 13.15 1.23 -5.26
N ALA A 176 13.96 1.50 -4.22
CA ALA A 176 14.10 0.67 -3.02
C ALA A 176 13.35 1.25 -1.81
N GLY A 177 12.23 1.92 -2.05
CA GLY A 177 11.27 2.30 -1.01
C GLY A 177 10.38 1.12 -0.60
N THR A 178 9.39 1.36 0.26
CA THR A 178 8.48 0.30 0.76
C THR A 178 7.86 -0.51 -0.36
N ILE A 179 7.24 0.15 -1.36
CA ILE A 179 6.58 -0.56 -2.47
C ILE A 179 7.59 -1.31 -3.34
N GLY A 180 8.74 -0.71 -3.66
CA GLY A 180 9.76 -1.41 -4.45
C GLY A 180 10.28 -2.67 -3.75
N LEU A 181 10.57 -2.58 -2.45
CA LEU A 181 11.04 -3.74 -1.69
C LEU A 181 9.94 -4.79 -1.48
N THR A 182 8.67 -4.41 -1.30
CA THR A 182 7.56 -5.39 -1.27
C THR A 182 7.43 -6.09 -2.62
N CYS A 183 7.52 -5.36 -3.73
CA CYS A 183 7.55 -5.96 -5.08
C CYS A 183 8.74 -6.88 -5.29
N ALA A 184 9.95 -6.48 -4.85
CA ALA A 184 11.15 -7.30 -4.95
C ALA A 184 11.02 -8.61 -4.17
N VAL A 185 10.48 -8.55 -2.93
CA VAL A 185 10.27 -9.74 -2.10
C VAL A 185 9.23 -10.66 -2.73
N VAL A 186 8.08 -10.14 -3.19
CA VAL A 186 7.05 -10.96 -3.85
C VAL A 186 7.59 -11.58 -5.13
N ALA A 187 8.33 -10.84 -5.97
CA ALA A 187 8.96 -11.39 -7.18
C ALA A 187 9.93 -12.54 -6.87
N ARG A 188 10.77 -12.38 -5.83
CA ARG A 188 11.67 -13.44 -5.37
C ARG A 188 10.91 -14.67 -4.87
N GLU A 189 9.83 -14.47 -4.11
CA GLU A 189 8.97 -15.55 -3.64
C GLU A 189 8.23 -16.27 -4.80
N ASP A 190 8.03 -15.58 -5.92
CA ASP A 190 7.49 -16.16 -7.16
C ASP A 190 8.58 -16.81 -8.02
N GLY A 191 9.83 -16.81 -7.56
CA GLY A 191 10.95 -17.51 -8.18
C GLY A 191 11.73 -16.70 -9.21
N ALA A 192 11.62 -15.36 -9.22
CA ALA A 192 12.40 -14.48 -10.08
C ALA A 192 13.84 -14.26 -9.56
N ASN A 193 14.75 -13.95 -10.47
CA ASN A 193 16.06 -13.38 -10.17
C ASN A 193 15.89 -11.85 -10.07
N VAL A 194 16.10 -11.26 -8.90
CA VAL A 194 15.75 -9.86 -8.67
C VAL A 194 16.99 -8.98 -8.49
N LEU A 195 17.07 -7.90 -9.25
CA LEU A 195 17.98 -6.76 -9.02
C LEU A 195 17.17 -5.57 -8.53
N VAL A 196 17.58 -4.94 -7.44
CA VAL A 196 16.98 -3.70 -6.93
C VAL A 196 17.87 -2.51 -7.29
N VAL A 197 17.28 -1.49 -7.88
CA VAL A 197 17.98 -0.27 -8.33
C VAL A 197 17.43 0.95 -7.61
N ASP A 198 18.30 1.72 -6.98
CA ASP A 198 17.96 3.02 -6.41
C ASP A 198 19.16 3.96 -6.51
N THR A 199 18.93 5.24 -6.72
CA THR A 199 19.99 6.27 -6.75
C THR A 199 20.49 6.59 -5.34
N ASP A 200 19.68 6.40 -4.30
CA ASP A 200 20.01 6.63 -2.90
C ASP A 200 20.84 5.45 -2.32
N ALA A 201 22.04 5.77 -1.84
CA ALA A 201 22.96 4.76 -1.28
C ALA A 201 22.41 4.12 0.00
N ALA A 202 21.72 4.87 0.87
CA ALA A 202 21.15 4.35 2.11
C ALA A 202 20.02 3.35 1.81
N ARG A 203 19.18 3.61 0.81
CA ARG A 203 18.13 2.69 0.35
C ARG A 203 18.72 1.42 -0.24
N ARG A 204 19.76 1.53 -1.05
CA ARG A 204 20.49 0.34 -1.56
C ARG A 204 21.08 -0.49 -0.43
N GLN A 205 21.67 0.17 0.58
CA GLN A 205 22.19 -0.53 1.74
C GLN A 205 21.11 -1.31 2.48
N VAL A 206 19.93 -0.70 2.72
CA VAL A 206 18.79 -1.38 3.32
C VAL A 206 18.36 -2.58 2.49
N ALA A 207 18.23 -2.44 1.16
CA ALA A 207 17.84 -3.53 0.27
C ALA A 207 18.84 -4.71 0.32
N ALA A 208 20.13 -4.42 0.40
CA ALA A 208 21.18 -5.43 0.48
C ALA A 208 21.27 -6.09 1.88
N GLU A 209 21.32 -5.29 2.95
CA GLU A 209 21.60 -5.80 4.30
C GLU A 209 20.39 -6.42 4.98
N ARG A 210 19.19 -5.82 4.83
CA ARG A 210 17.97 -6.32 5.48
C ARG A 210 17.26 -7.38 4.65
N PHE A 211 17.31 -7.28 3.31
CA PHE A 211 16.54 -8.14 2.41
C PHE A 211 17.40 -9.08 1.56
N GLY A 212 18.71 -8.90 1.55
CA GLY A 212 19.65 -9.77 0.83
C GLY A 212 19.59 -9.64 -0.69
N PHE A 213 19.12 -8.52 -1.23
CA PHE A 213 19.05 -8.30 -2.67
C PHE A 213 20.40 -7.87 -3.26
N GLN A 214 20.64 -8.25 -4.51
CA GLN A 214 21.62 -7.57 -5.34
C GLN A 214 21.12 -6.16 -5.62
N VAL A 215 22.01 -5.17 -5.56
CA VAL A 215 21.65 -3.76 -5.71
C VAL A 215 22.57 -3.05 -6.69
N ALA A 216 22.03 -2.03 -7.39
CA ALA A 216 22.80 -1.15 -8.25
C ALA A 216 22.29 0.29 -8.15
N SER A 217 23.12 1.27 -8.55
CA SER A 217 22.73 2.68 -8.62
C SER A 217 22.06 3.04 -9.96
N SER A 218 22.21 2.21 -10.97
CA SER A 218 21.61 2.33 -12.29
C SER A 218 21.42 0.97 -12.92
N VAL A 219 20.60 0.89 -13.95
CA VAL A 219 20.31 -0.33 -14.69
C VAL A 219 20.89 -0.25 -16.11
N GLY A 220 21.34 -1.39 -16.64
CA GLY A 220 21.74 -1.56 -18.04
C GLY A 220 20.54 -1.69 -18.98
N GLU A 221 20.81 -1.61 -20.29
CA GLU A 221 19.78 -1.76 -21.31
C GLU A 221 19.58 -3.23 -21.69
N GLN A 222 18.34 -3.61 -22.02
CA GLN A 222 17.94 -4.90 -22.60
C GLN A 222 18.51 -6.12 -21.85
N ALA A 223 18.37 -6.13 -20.53
CA ALA A 223 18.92 -7.17 -19.67
C ALA A 223 17.86 -7.92 -18.84
N PHE A 224 16.59 -7.45 -18.82
CA PHE A 224 15.56 -7.97 -17.93
C PHE A 224 14.28 -8.34 -18.69
N ASP A 225 13.61 -9.38 -18.24
CA ASP A 225 12.30 -9.79 -18.77
C ASP A 225 11.18 -8.86 -18.27
N VAL A 226 11.28 -8.43 -17.01
CA VAL A 226 10.30 -7.56 -16.35
C VAL A 226 11.01 -6.43 -15.62
N ALA A 227 10.49 -5.21 -15.76
CA ALA A 227 10.86 -4.06 -14.96
C ALA A 227 9.67 -3.58 -14.12
N LEU A 228 9.88 -3.44 -12.81
CA LEU A 228 8.89 -2.91 -11.86
C LEU A 228 9.27 -1.47 -11.53
N GLU A 229 8.58 -0.49 -12.13
CA GLU A 229 8.82 0.93 -11.89
C GLU A 229 8.02 1.38 -10.67
N CYS A 230 8.71 1.63 -9.54
CA CYS A 230 8.13 1.96 -8.23
C CYS A 230 8.49 3.38 -7.75
N VAL A 231 9.04 4.23 -8.62
CA VAL A 231 9.49 5.59 -8.26
C VAL A 231 8.44 6.64 -8.60
N GLY A 232 7.79 6.51 -9.78
CA GLY A 232 6.78 7.46 -10.26
C GLY A 232 7.37 8.72 -10.90
N ASN A 233 8.49 8.61 -11.62
CA ASN A 233 9.03 9.73 -12.37
C ASN A 233 9.49 9.34 -13.79
N GLU A 234 9.65 10.33 -14.67
CA GLU A 234 10.02 10.12 -16.06
C GLU A 234 11.35 9.38 -16.22
N ALA A 235 12.36 9.73 -15.43
CA ALA A 235 13.69 9.13 -15.54
C ALA A 235 13.67 7.64 -15.20
N ALA A 236 12.95 7.24 -14.15
CA ALA A 236 12.78 5.84 -13.75
C ALA A 236 11.99 5.06 -14.80
N LEU A 237 10.88 5.62 -15.31
CA LEU A 237 10.07 4.95 -16.35
C LEU A 237 10.87 4.76 -17.65
N ARG A 238 11.63 5.75 -18.09
CA ARG A 238 12.52 5.64 -19.25
C ARG A 238 13.60 4.59 -19.04
N SER A 239 14.18 4.52 -17.85
CA SER A 239 15.17 3.49 -17.49
C SER A 239 14.54 2.10 -17.49
N ALA A 240 13.30 1.95 -16.97
CA ALA A 240 12.55 0.70 -17.01
C ALA A 240 12.29 0.21 -18.44
N ILE A 241 11.86 1.13 -19.35
CA ILE A 241 11.63 0.82 -20.76
C ILE A 241 12.94 0.44 -21.48
N ALA A 242 14.06 1.08 -21.15
CA ALA A 242 15.36 0.76 -21.71
C ALA A 242 15.88 -0.61 -21.21
N ALA A 243 15.60 -0.95 -19.96
CA ALA A 243 16.13 -2.11 -19.26
C ALA A 243 15.57 -3.45 -19.79
N VAL A 244 14.33 -3.48 -20.29
CA VAL A 244 13.68 -4.72 -20.68
C VAL A 244 14.12 -5.18 -22.08
N VAL A 245 14.21 -6.49 -22.26
CA VAL A 245 14.47 -7.13 -23.53
C VAL A 245 13.27 -6.99 -24.48
N LYS A 246 13.41 -7.42 -25.75
CA LYS A 246 12.26 -7.52 -26.68
C LYS A 246 11.19 -8.45 -26.11
N ALA A 247 9.93 -8.09 -26.29
CA ALA A 247 8.75 -8.72 -25.70
C ALA A 247 8.69 -8.64 -24.16
N GLY A 248 9.56 -7.84 -23.53
CA GLY A 248 9.59 -7.63 -22.08
C GLY A 248 8.42 -6.78 -21.56
N THR A 249 8.22 -6.83 -20.26
CA THR A 249 7.12 -6.14 -19.58
C THR A 249 7.64 -5.06 -18.65
N VAL A 250 7.05 -3.87 -18.71
CA VAL A 250 7.23 -2.79 -17.74
C VAL A 250 5.94 -2.61 -16.95
N MET A 251 6.01 -2.84 -15.64
CA MET A 251 4.92 -2.54 -14.71
C MET A 251 5.09 -1.12 -14.19
N VAL A 252 4.11 -0.27 -14.44
CA VAL A 252 4.08 1.13 -13.96
C VAL A 252 3.31 1.15 -12.66
N ILE A 253 4.02 1.22 -11.53
CA ILE A 253 3.51 1.11 -10.17
C ILE A 253 3.58 2.46 -9.46
N GLY A 254 4.67 3.19 -9.69
CA GLY A 254 4.87 4.53 -9.12
C GLY A 254 3.81 5.52 -9.58
N VAL A 255 3.35 6.37 -8.66
CA VAL A 255 2.38 7.43 -8.98
C VAL A 255 3.11 8.61 -9.61
N HIS A 256 2.80 8.90 -10.87
CA HIS A 256 3.39 10.02 -11.60
C HIS A 256 2.65 11.32 -11.31
N GLY A 257 3.39 12.36 -10.91
CA GLY A 257 2.83 13.71 -10.70
C GLY A 257 2.56 14.49 -12.00
N HIS A 258 3.13 14.04 -13.14
CA HIS A 258 2.97 14.64 -14.47
C HIS A 258 2.99 13.52 -15.51
N ASP A 259 2.47 13.79 -16.71
CA ASP A 259 2.55 12.84 -17.83
C ASP A 259 4.00 12.71 -18.31
N PRO A 260 4.64 11.55 -18.15
CA PRO A 260 6.02 11.36 -18.58
C PRO A 260 6.14 11.20 -20.10
N ALA A 261 7.19 11.74 -20.69
CA ALA A 261 7.54 11.47 -22.09
C ALA A 261 8.22 10.10 -22.21
N ILE A 262 7.68 9.21 -23.04
CA ILE A 262 8.24 7.88 -23.30
C ILE A 262 8.67 7.70 -24.75
N GLN A 263 9.62 6.79 -25.00
CA GLN A 263 10.01 6.39 -26.35
C GLN A 263 9.00 5.39 -26.94
N ALA A 264 7.86 5.88 -27.44
CA ALA A 264 6.83 5.02 -28.02
C ALA A 264 7.34 4.17 -29.19
N GLY A 265 8.37 4.64 -29.93
CA GLY A 265 9.03 3.86 -30.96
C GLY A 265 9.68 2.59 -30.41
N TRP A 266 10.29 2.63 -29.24
CA TRP A 266 10.85 1.43 -28.60
C TRP A 266 9.76 0.45 -28.15
N VAL A 267 8.64 0.98 -27.68
CA VAL A 267 7.49 0.15 -27.28
C VAL A 267 6.99 -0.67 -28.48
N GLN A 268 6.87 -0.03 -29.65
CA GLN A 268 6.42 -0.69 -30.88
C GLN A 268 7.50 -1.62 -31.46
N ASP A 269 8.76 -1.14 -31.63
CA ASP A 269 9.84 -1.88 -32.27
C ASP A 269 10.28 -3.14 -31.50
N ARG A 270 10.12 -3.10 -30.17
CA ARG A 270 10.49 -4.21 -29.28
C ARG A 270 9.30 -5.03 -28.78
N GLU A 271 8.08 -4.75 -29.24
CA GLU A 271 6.84 -5.38 -28.76
C GLU A 271 6.71 -5.36 -27.24
N LEU A 272 7.04 -4.22 -26.60
CA LEU A 272 7.01 -4.12 -25.16
C LEU A 272 5.58 -4.01 -24.64
N ARG A 273 5.34 -4.62 -23.49
CA ARG A 273 4.12 -4.44 -22.71
C ARG A 273 4.35 -3.41 -21.63
N LEU A 274 3.63 -2.27 -21.68
CA LEU A 274 3.53 -1.31 -20.59
C LEU A 274 2.20 -1.55 -19.89
N GLN A 275 2.26 -1.95 -18.61
CA GLN A 275 1.09 -2.28 -17.81
C GLN A 275 1.04 -1.42 -16.56
N GLY A 276 0.02 -0.54 -16.46
CA GLY A 276 -0.28 0.16 -15.22
C GLY A 276 -0.91 -0.76 -14.18
N THR A 277 -0.74 -0.42 -12.90
CA THR A 277 -1.39 -1.08 -11.78
C THR A 277 -2.00 -0.02 -10.86
N LEU A 278 -3.19 -0.30 -10.33
CA LEU A 278 -3.90 0.57 -9.41
C LEU A 278 -4.54 -0.27 -8.32
N MET A 279 -4.29 0.09 -7.06
CA MET A 279 -4.86 -0.63 -5.93
C MET A 279 -4.61 -2.15 -6.04
N TYR A 280 -5.58 -2.98 -5.63
CA TYR A 280 -5.51 -4.45 -5.64
C TYR A 280 -6.91 -5.04 -5.45
N GLN A 281 -7.01 -6.36 -5.45
CA GLN A 281 -8.24 -7.11 -5.23
C GLN A 281 -8.14 -7.97 -3.98
N THR A 282 -9.27 -8.45 -3.49
CA THR A 282 -9.35 -9.33 -2.31
C THR A 282 -8.38 -10.53 -2.38
N GLU A 283 -8.21 -11.13 -3.56
CA GLU A 283 -7.27 -12.23 -3.76
C GLU A 283 -5.82 -11.83 -3.52
N ASP A 284 -5.46 -10.59 -3.84
CA ASP A 284 -4.12 -10.05 -3.61
C ASP A 284 -3.89 -9.80 -2.11
N VAL A 285 -4.93 -9.34 -1.39
CA VAL A 285 -4.91 -9.20 0.07
C VAL A 285 -4.74 -10.56 0.75
N GLN A 286 -5.49 -11.57 0.32
CA GLN A 286 -5.38 -12.92 0.87
C GLN A 286 -3.98 -13.48 0.68
N ARG A 287 -3.40 -13.31 -0.52
CA ARG A 287 -2.02 -13.73 -0.78
C ARG A 287 -1.01 -12.98 0.11
N ALA A 288 -1.18 -11.68 0.32
CA ALA A 288 -0.32 -10.89 1.21
C ALA A 288 -0.37 -11.45 2.66
N ILE A 289 -1.57 -11.78 3.15
CA ILE A 289 -1.75 -12.39 4.47
C ILE A 289 -1.06 -13.77 4.52
N GLU A 290 -1.21 -14.62 3.51
CA GLU A 290 -0.55 -15.93 3.43
C GLU A 290 0.98 -15.82 3.45
N LEU A 291 1.55 -14.84 2.74
CA LEU A 291 3.00 -14.60 2.72
C LEU A 291 3.53 -14.21 4.11
N LEU A 292 2.80 -13.34 4.82
CA LEU A 292 3.15 -12.90 6.17
C LEU A 292 2.97 -14.02 7.20
N ALA A 293 1.82 -14.67 7.20
CA ALA A 293 1.49 -15.73 8.15
C ALA A 293 2.38 -16.98 7.98
N GLY A 294 2.76 -17.28 6.75
CA GLY A 294 3.68 -18.38 6.42
C GLY A 294 5.15 -18.08 6.70
N GLY A 295 5.49 -16.89 7.22
CA GLY A 295 6.87 -16.47 7.50
C GLY A 295 7.74 -16.31 6.25
N ARG A 296 7.14 -16.26 5.06
CA ARG A 296 7.84 -16.04 3.79
C ARG A 296 8.25 -14.58 3.62
N VAL A 297 7.54 -13.69 4.29
CA VAL A 297 7.83 -12.27 4.39
C VAL A 297 7.98 -11.90 5.86
N ASP A 298 9.18 -11.46 6.26
CA ASP A 298 9.44 -10.94 7.60
C ASP A 298 9.00 -9.47 7.67
N ALA A 299 7.81 -9.22 8.20
CA ALA A 299 7.29 -7.87 8.37
C ALA A 299 8.20 -6.99 9.26
N GLY A 300 8.89 -7.58 10.22
CA GLY A 300 9.81 -6.86 11.11
C GLY A 300 10.91 -6.12 10.36
N ALA A 301 11.32 -6.63 9.20
CA ALA A 301 12.35 -6.01 8.37
C ALA A 301 11.94 -4.64 7.79
N TRP A 302 10.64 -4.32 7.73
CA TRP A 302 10.14 -3.01 7.26
C TRP A 302 9.91 -2.01 8.38
N ILE A 303 9.64 -2.46 9.62
CA ILE A 303 9.15 -1.59 10.70
C ILE A 303 10.31 -0.91 11.42
N ASP A 304 10.57 0.36 11.12
CA ASP A 304 11.67 1.15 11.70
C ASP A 304 11.28 1.87 12.99
N ALA A 305 10.02 2.27 13.13
CA ALA A 305 9.56 2.99 14.32
C ALA A 305 8.10 2.65 14.67
N ARG A 306 7.82 2.70 15.98
CA ARG A 306 6.48 2.60 16.56
C ARG A 306 6.27 3.82 17.44
N LEU A 307 5.28 4.64 17.13
CA LEU A 307 4.99 5.88 17.85
C LEU A 307 3.54 5.90 18.31
N PRO A 308 3.23 6.48 19.46
CA PRO A 308 1.84 6.73 19.83
C PRO A 308 1.12 7.58 18.78
N LEU A 309 -0.18 7.35 18.57
CA LEU A 309 -1.01 8.19 17.67
C LEU A 309 -0.85 9.68 17.97
N ALA A 310 -0.68 10.03 19.25
CA ALA A 310 -0.45 11.40 19.70
C ALA A 310 0.82 12.05 19.10
N GLU A 311 1.77 11.25 18.61
CA GLU A 311 2.99 11.69 17.95
C GLU A 311 2.90 11.59 16.41
N ALA A 312 1.71 11.64 15.84
CA ALA A 312 1.51 11.46 14.38
C ALA A 312 2.39 12.42 13.57
N GLN A 313 2.51 13.70 13.95
CA GLN A 313 3.39 14.64 13.24
C GLN A 313 4.83 14.12 13.18
N ARG A 314 5.38 13.62 14.28
CA ARG A 314 6.72 13.02 14.32
C ARG A 314 6.82 11.78 13.42
N GLY A 315 5.75 10.97 13.37
CA GLY A 315 5.68 9.81 12.48
C GLY A 315 5.77 10.20 11.00
N TYR A 316 5.07 11.26 10.61
CA TYR A 316 5.14 11.82 9.26
C TYR A 316 6.52 12.41 8.96
N ASP A 317 7.12 13.13 9.92
CA ASP A 317 8.46 13.70 9.74
C ASP A 317 9.53 12.62 9.54
N LEU A 318 9.47 11.52 10.31
CA LEU A 318 10.37 10.37 10.14
C LEU A 318 10.17 9.69 8.78
N ALA A 319 8.93 9.47 8.37
CA ALA A 319 8.63 8.89 7.07
C ALA A 319 9.09 9.80 5.91
N ARG A 320 8.93 11.12 6.06
CA ARG A 320 9.37 12.13 5.08
C ARG A 320 10.89 12.23 4.98
N ALA A 321 11.62 12.03 6.08
CA ALA A 321 13.08 12.02 6.06
C ALA A 321 13.65 10.94 5.13
N GLY A 322 12.93 9.86 4.91
CA GLY A 322 13.27 8.82 3.94
C GLY A 322 14.59 8.11 4.26
N GLY A 323 15.45 7.94 3.26
CA GLY A 323 16.73 7.23 3.41
C GLY A 323 16.51 5.77 3.82
N ALA A 324 17.02 5.38 4.98
CA ALA A 324 16.89 4.01 5.49
C ALA A 324 15.52 3.68 6.11
N THR A 325 14.65 4.68 6.29
CA THR A 325 13.31 4.47 6.89
C THR A 325 12.34 3.92 5.86
N LEU A 326 11.75 2.77 6.11
CA LEU A 326 10.77 2.11 5.24
C LEU A 326 9.35 2.27 5.77
N LYS A 327 9.11 1.95 7.05
CA LYS A 327 7.77 2.00 7.64
C LYS A 327 7.79 2.52 9.06
N VAL A 328 6.96 3.53 9.29
CA VAL A 328 6.63 4.05 10.63
C VAL A 328 5.21 3.60 10.95
N LEU A 329 5.02 3.02 12.13
CA LEU A 329 3.70 2.66 12.64
C LEU A 329 3.25 3.67 13.70
N LEU A 330 1.99 4.07 13.62
CA LEU A 330 1.28 4.77 14.68
C LEU A 330 0.42 3.77 15.46
N VAL A 331 0.49 3.86 16.78
CA VAL A 331 -0.26 3.00 17.70
C VAL A 331 -1.22 3.89 18.50
N PRO A 332 -2.53 3.69 18.36
CA PRO A 332 -3.55 4.44 19.09
C PRO A 332 -3.53 4.27 20.59
#